data_c5085c2fde20c18f5c08260a142a6859
#
_entry.id   c5085c2fde20c18f5c08260a142a6859
#
_cell.length_a   1.000
_cell.length_b   1.000
_cell.length_c   1.000
_cell.angle_alpha   90.00
_cell.angle_beta   90.00
_cell.angle_gamma   90.00
#
_symmetry.space_group_name_H-M   'P 1'
#
loop_
_entity.id
_entity.type
_entity.pdbx_description
1 polymer ?
#
loop_
_entity_poly.entity_id
_entity_poly.type
_entity_poly.pdbx_seq_one_letter_code
_entity_poly.pdbx_strand_id
1 'polypeptide(L)'
;TPTVVAQHMLDTMDQTIFSDPKKTVIDNSCGDGQLISEALIRKVENGIDFEQALSTVYGVDLMEDNVELCRERLLCGREDLRHIVEQNIVCADGLRYHYRFDDSHPYDDEQKEQEFEERLAKFVDFG
;
A
#
# COMPACT_ATOMS: atom_id res chain seq x y z
N THR A 1 -2.92 -12.26 -6.72
CA THR A 1 -1.88 -12.24 -7.78
C THR A 1 -0.93 -13.42 -7.61
N PRO A 2 -0.76 -14.25 -8.63
CA PRO A 2 0.22 -15.34 -8.55
C PRO A 2 1.66 -14.82 -8.36
N THR A 3 2.47 -15.59 -7.63
CA THR A 3 3.86 -15.22 -7.31
C THR A 3 4.68 -14.89 -8.57
N VAL A 4 4.54 -15.69 -9.62
CA VAL A 4 5.27 -15.47 -10.89
C VAL A 4 4.90 -14.14 -11.54
N VAL A 5 3.60 -13.77 -11.49
CA VAL A 5 3.13 -12.49 -12.03
C VAL A 5 3.68 -11.33 -11.21
N ALA A 6 3.66 -11.45 -9.88
CA ALA A 6 4.22 -10.43 -9.00
C ALA A 6 5.71 -10.23 -9.27
N GLN A 7 6.48 -11.31 -9.42
CA GLN A 7 7.91 -11.25 -9.74
C GLN A 7 8.14 -10.57 -11.09
N HIS A 8 7.36 -10.89 -12.11
CA HIS A 8 7.46 -10.25 -13.42
C HIS A 8 7.16 -8.74 -13.35
N MET A 9 6.13 -8.35 -12.62
CA MET A 9 5.79 -6.93 -12.46
C MET A 9 6.93 -6.15 -11.83
N LEU A 10 7.56 -6.71 -10.78
CA LEU A 10 8.68 -6.05 -10.10
C LEU A 10 9.95 -6.05 -10.96
N ASP A 11 10.14 -7.06 -11.81
CA ASP A 11 11.29 -7.13 -12.73
C ASP A 11 11.29 -5.99 -13.75
N THR A 12 10.12 -5.44 -14.08
CA THR A 12 10.00 -4.32 -15.03
C THR A 12 10.25 -2.96 -14.39
N MET A 13 10.36 -2.88 -13.09
CA MET A 13 10.59 -1.63 -12.35
C MET A 13 12.09 -1.32 -12.28
N ASP A 14 12.41 -0.07 -11.94
CA ASP A 14 13.78 0.34 -11.64
C ASP A 14 14.26 -0.42 -10.38
N GLN A 15 15.27 -1.25 -10.55
CA GLN A 15 15.77 -2.12 -9.48
C GLN A 15 16.42 -1.35 -8.32
N THR A 16 16.77 -0.08 -8.50
CA THR A 16 17.29 0.76 -7.41
C THR A 16 16.26 0.97 -6.31
N ILE A 17 14.97 0.82 -6.61
CA ILE A 17 13.89 0.87 -5.63
C ILE A 17 14.10 -0.18 -4.53
N PHE A 18 14.66 -1.34 -4.87
CA PHE A 18 14.85 -2.44 -3.94
C PHE A 18 16.21 -2.42 -3.23
N SER A 19 17.12 -1.57 -3.65
CA SER A 19 18.47 -1.47 -3.06
C SER A 19 18.70 -0.19 -2.27
N ASP A 20 17.89 0.84 -2.48
CA ASP A 20 17.98 2.09 -1.73
C ASP A 20 17.03 2.03 -0.52
N PRO A 21 17.57 2.09 0.73
CA PRO A 21 16.75 1.97 1.93
C PRO A 21 15.72 3.10 2.11
N LYS A 22 15.85 4.20 1.38
CA LYS A 22 14.93 5.35 1.46
C LYS A 22 13.80 5.31 0.42
N LYS A 23 13.89 4.45 -0.59
CA LYS A 23 12.87 4.37 -1.63
C LYS A 23 11.63 3.65 -1.11
N THR A 24 10.46 4.21 -1.42
CA THR A 24 9.17 3.66 -1.01
C THR A 24 8.50 2.90 -2.13
N VAL A 25 7.71 1.90 -1.76
CA VAL A 25 6.83 1.16 -2.69
C VAL A 25 5.41 1.26 -2.14
N ILE A 26 4.48 1.64 -2.99
CA ILE A 26 3.06 1.79 -2.63
C ILE A 26 2.22 0.97 -3.60
N ASP A 27 1.36 0.11 -3.06
CA ASP A 27 0.35 -0.61 -3.84
C ASP A 27 -1.03 -0.11 -3.41
N ASN A 28 -1.70 0.62 -4.29
CA ASN A 28 -3.01 1.22 -4.01
C ASN A 28 -4.17 0.23 -4.10
N SER A 29 -3.89 -1.03 -4.35
CA SER A 29 -4.86 -2.13 -4.40
C SER A 29 -4.13 -3.41 -3.96
N CYS A 30 -3.63 -3.40 -2.72
CA CYS A 30 -2.65 -4.38 -2.26
C CYS A 30 -3.22 -5.81 -2.10
N GLY A 31 -4.54 -5.97 -2.03
CA GLY A 31 -5.16 -7.27 -1.81
C GLY A 31 -4.60 -7.93 -0.56
N ASP A 32 -4.27 -9.21 -0.68
CA ASP A 32 -3.67 -9.99 0.42
C ASP A 32 -2.15 -9.78 0.57
N GLY A 33 -1.57 -8.88 -0.21
CA GLY A 33 -0.17 -8.48 -0.09
C GLY A 33 0.82 -9.26 -0.94
N GLN A 34 0.37 -10.00 -1.95
CA GLN A 34 1.26 -10.82 -2.78
C GLN A 34 2.36 -9.99 -3.45
N LEU A 35 1.99 -8.88 -4.10
CA LEU A 35 2.95 -8.02 -4.80
C LEU A 35 3.87 -7.31 -3.81
N ILE A 36 3.29 -6.71 -2.78
CA ILE A 36 4.04 -5.88 -1.84
C ILE A 36 4.97 -6.72 -0.95
N SER A 37 4.59 -7.97 -0.65
CA SER A 37 5.47 -8.87 0.09
C SER A 37 6.68 -9.28 -0.75
N GLU A 38 6.51 -9.47 -2.05
CA GLU A 38 7.64 -9.72 -2.96
C GLU A 38 8.59 -8.52 -3.02
N ALA A 39 8.06 -7.29 -3.02
CA ALA A 39 8.85 -6.07 -2.94
C ALA A 39 9.68 -6.03 -1.64
N LEU A 40 9.05 -6.37 -0.52
CA LEU A 40 9.73 -6.45 0.78
C LEU A 40 10.87 -7.47 0.75
N ILE A 41 10.63 -8.66 0.21
CA ILE A 41 11.63 -9.72 0.08
C ILE A 41 12.84 -9.20 -0.72
N ARG A 42 12.61 -8.56 -1.85
CA ARG A 42 13.69 -8.02 -2.69
C ARG A 42 14.53 -6.98 -1.96
N LYS A 43 13.92 -6.12 -1.16
CA LYS A 43 14.64 -5.15 -0.33
C LYS A 43 15.56 -5.85 0.66
N VAL A 44 15.06 -6.87 1.35
CA VAL A 44 15.84 -7.63 2.32
C VAL A 44 16.96 -8.41 1.63
N GLU A 45 16.70 -9.02 0.50
CA GLU A 45 17.71 -9.73 -0.31
C GLU A 45 18.83 -8.80 -0.77
N ASN A 46 18.54 -7.52 -0.99
CA ASN A 46 19.53 -6.51 -1.35
C ASN A 46 20.27 -5.92 -0.15
N GLY A 47 20.06 -6.48 1.04
CA GLY A 47 20.81 -6.11 2.24
C GLY A 47 20.18 -5.03 3.10
N ILE A 48 18.95 -4.60 2.80
CA ILE A 48 18.22 -3.64 3.63
C ILE A 48 17.72 -4.39 4.87
N ASP A 49 17.93 -3.81 6.06
CA ASP A 49 17.41 -4.34 7.32
C ASP A 49 15.89 -4.50 7.24
N PHE A 50 15.36 -5.61 7.81
CA PHE A 50 13.94 -5.96 7.71
C PHE A 50 13.02 -4.84 8.21
N GLU A 51 13.32 -4.25 9.38
CA GLU A 51 12.53 -3.15 9.92
C GLU A 51 12.53 -1.94 8.98
N GLN A 52 13.67 -1.57 8.43
CA GLN A 52 13.81 -0.49 7.49
C GLN A 52 13.05 -0.78 6.19
N ALA A 53 13.18 -1.99 5.67
CA ALA A 53 12.46 -2.41 4.46
C ALA A 53 10.95 -2.36 4.68
N LEU A 54 10.49 -2.89 5.82
CA LEU A 54 9.07 -2.88 6.18
C LEU A 54 8.52 -1.47 6.29
N SER A 55 9.29 -0.53 6.83
CA SER A 55 8.87 0.86 7.01
C SER A 55 8.71 1.64 5.71
N THR A 56 9.20 1.11 4.59
CA THR A 56 9.13 1.77 3.28
C THR A 56 8.18 1.11 2.29
N VAL A 57 7.42 0.10 2.72
CA VAL A 57 6.36 -0.51 1.90
C VAL A 57 5.00 -0.11 2.44
N TYR A 58 4.09 0.24 1.52
CA TYR A 58 2.78 0.78 1.84
C TYR A 58 1.72 0.11 0.98
N GLY A 59 0.54 -0.09 1.54
CA GLY A 59 -0.56 -0.70 0.81
C GLY A 59 -1.91 -0.16 1.24
N VAL A 60 -2.84 -0.12 0.29
CA VAL A 60 -4.22 0.27 0.53
C VAL A 60 -5.12 -0.77 -0.14
N ASP A 61 -6.14 -1.23 0.55
CA ASP A 61 -7.17 -2.09 -0.01
C ASP A 61 -8.52 -1.78 0.61
N LEU A 62 -9.57 -1.98 -0.17
CA LEU A 62 -10.94 -1.70 0.26
C LEU A 62 -11.46 -2.75 1.25
N MET A 63 -10.98 -3.99 1.13
CA MET A 63 -11.45 -5.13 1.93
C MET A 63 -10.62 -5.29 3.20
N GLU A 64 -11.27 -5.17 4.35
CA GLU A 64 -10.61 -5.31 5.66
C GLU A 64 -9.90 -6.66 5.82
N ASP A 65 -10.51 -7.74 5.34
CA ASP A 65 -9.93 -9.08 5.39
C ASP A 65 -8.59 -9.14 4.64
N ASN A 66 -8.52 -8.51 3.48
CA ASN A 66 -7.29 -8.43 2.70
C ASN A 66 -6.21 -7.63 3.42
N VAL A 67 -6.59 -6.52 4.05
CA VAL A 67 -5.67 -5.68 4.83
C VAL A 67 -5.05 -6.49 5.97
N GLU A 68 -5.86 -7.24 6.70
CA GLU A 68 -5.35 -8.07 7.80
C GLU A 68 -4.41 -9.18 7.30
N LEU A 69 -4.76 -9.86 6.21
CA LEU A 69 -3.91 -10.87 5.59
C LEU A 69 -2.58 -10.27 5.09
N CYS A 70 -2.65 -9.09 4.48
CA CYS A 70 -1.48 -8.36 4.03
C CYS A 70 -0.55 -8.02 5.19
N ARG A 71 -1.09 -7.49 6.27
CA ARG A 71 -0.33 -7.16 7.48
C ARG A 71 0.38 -8.38 8.05
N GLU A 72 -0.33 -9.49 8.20
CA GLU A 72 0.26 -10.72 8.72
C GLU A 72 1.37 -11.26 7.80
N ARG A 73 1.15 -11.21 6.51
CA ARG A 73 2.12 -11.66 5.51
C ARG A 73 3.41 -10.84 5.59
N LEU A 74 3.30 -9.52 5.71
CA LEU A 74 4.46 -8.62 5.78
C LEU A 74 5.21 -8.75 7.09
N LEU A 75 4.51 -9.01 8.21
CA LEU A 75 5.14 -9.14 9.52
C LEU A 75 6.10 -10.32 9.62
N CYS A 76 5.82 -11.42 8.92
CA CYS A 76 6.62 -12.65 9.01
C CYS A 76 6.84 -13.11 10.47
N GLY A 77 5.83 -12.96 11.32
CA GLY A 77 5.90 -13.32 12.74
C GLY A 77 6.57 -12.31 13.66
N ARG A 78 7.04 -11.19 13.13
CA ARG A 78 7.71 -10.12 13.91
C ARG A 78 6.68 -9.19 14.58
N GLU A 79 6.04 -9.68 15.63
CA GLU A 79 5.01 -8.94 16.36
C GLU A 79 5.50 -7.62 16.96
N ASP A 80 6.79 -7.52 17.23
CA ASP A 80 7.44 -6.27 17.69
C ASP A 80 7.34 -5.13 16.67
N LEU A 81 7.08 -5.46 15.39
CA LEU A 81 6.98 -4.49 14.30
C LEU A 81 5.52 -4.25 13.83
N ARG A 82 4.53 -4.78 14.53
CA ARG A 82 3.11 -4.66 14.16
C ARG A 82 2.69 -3.21 13.97
N HIS A 83 3.20 -2.29 14.77
CA HIS A 83 2.89 -0.86 14.66
C HIS A 83 3.21 -0.29 13.27
N ILE A 84 4.23 -0.82 12.60
CA ILE A 84 4.61 -0.38 11.25
C ILE A 84 3.56 -0.79 10.23
N VAL A 85 3.15 -2.08 10.24
CA VAL A 85 2.16 -2.55 9.25
C VAL A 85 0.76 -2.00 9.53
N GLU A 86 0.42 -1.72 10.79
CA GLU A 86 -0.85 -1.08 11.11
C GLU A 86 -0.93 0.34 10.56
N GLN A 87 0.19 1.04 10.51
CA GLN A 87 0.26 2.39 9.95
C GLN A 87 0.35 2.36 8.42
N ASN A 88 1.12 1.45 7.86
CA ASN A 88 1.47 1.46 6.43
C ASN A 88 0.50 0.68 5.54
N ILE A 89 -0.27 -0.24 6.10
CA ILE A 89 -1.27 -1.01 5.37
C ILE A 89 -2.65 -0.61 5.87
N VAL A 90 -3.44 0.01 5.00
CA VAL A 90 -4.65 0.74 5.38
C VAL A 90 -5.86 0.20 4.62
N CYS A 91 -6.98 0.05 5.35
CA CYS A 91 -8.28 -0.27 4.76
C CYS A 91 -8.96 1.04 4.33
N ALA A 92 -8.99 1.28 3.03
CA ALA A 92 -9.57 2.50 2.46
C ALA A 92 -9.82 2.32 0.96
N ASP A 93 -10.63 3.22 0.39
CA ASP A 93 -10.78 3.30 -1.07
C ASP A 93 -9.52 3.93 -1.66
N GLY A 94 -8.74 3.16 -2.42
CA GLY A 94 -7.46 3.60 -2.99
C GLY A 94 -7.57 4.80 -3.91
N LEU A 95 -8.75 5.07 -4.49
CA LEU A 95 -8.97 6.23 -5.35
C LEU A 95 -9.25 7.52 -4.55
N ARG A 96 -9.63 7.40 -3.28
CA ARG A 96 -10.08 8.52 -2.45
C ARG A 96 -9.17 8.78 -1.27
N TYR A 97 -8.32 7.81 -0.90
CA TYR A 97 -7.43 7.88 0.24
C TYR A 97 -6.41 9.02 0.07
N HIS A 98 -6.11 9.73 1.16
CA HIS A 98 -5.19 10.88 1.13
C HIS A 98 -3.69 10.48 1.12
N TYR A 99 -3.37 9.23 1.29
CA TYR A 99 -2.00 8.67 1.25
C TYR A 99 -1.03 9.30 2.27
N ARG A 100 -1.54 9.67 3.46
CA ARG A 100 -0.71 10.19 4.54
C ARG A 100 -0.16 9.11 5.46
N PHE A 101 -0.85 7.96 5.55
CA PHE A 101 -0.45 6.83 6.39
C PHE A 101 -0.19 7.25 7.83
N ASP A 102 -1.12 7.97 8.41
CA ASP A 102 -1.11 8.45 9.78
C ASP A 102 -2.46 8.21 10.45
N ASP A 103 -2.65 8.69 11.67
CA ASP A 103 -3.88 8.51 12.42
C ASP A 103 -5.00 9.50 12.04
N SER A 104 -4.80 10.30 11.00
CA SER A 104 -5.83 11.24 10.52
C SER A 104 -6.95 10.51 9.80
N HIS A 105 -8.04 11.23 9.53
CA HIS A 105 -9.16 10.68 8.76
C HIS A 105 -8.64 10.18 7.40
N PRO A 106 -9.03 8.97 6.94
CA PRO A 106 -8.44 8.35 5.74
C PRO A 106 -8.71 9.08 4.43
N TYR A 107 -9.66 9.99 4.43
CA TYR A 107 -9.99 10.77 3.25
C TYR A 107 -9.75 12.24 3.50
N ASP A 108 -9.35 12.97 2.47
CA ASP A 108 -9.34 14.41 2.53
C ASP A 108 -10.76 14.87 2.83
N ASP A 109 -10.83 15.94 3.61
CA ASP A 109 -11.99 16.66 4.12
C ASP A 109 -13.32 16.32 3.39
N GLU A 110 -14.40 16.11 4.13
CA GLU A 110 -15.75 15.85 3.62
C GLU A 110 -16.20 16.86 2.57
N GLN A 111 -15.72 18.09 2.67
CA GLN A 111 -16.01 19.14 1.73
C GLN A 111 -15.43 18.86 0.34
N LYS A 112 -14.20 18.36 0.27
CA LYS A 112 -13.58 17.98 -1.01
C LYS A 112 -14.29 16.80 -1.66
N GLU A 113 -14.74 15.85 -0.85
CA GLU A 113 -15.53 14.73 -1.30
C GLU A 113 -16.87 15.19 -1.87
N GLN A 114 -17.54 16.09 -1.19
CA GLN A 114 -18.79 16.68 -1.61
C GLN A 114 -18.62 17.46 -2.92
N GLU A 115 -17.56 18.24 -3.02
CA GLU A 115 -17.21 18.97 -4.25
C GLU A 115 -16.98 18.02 -5.42
N PHE A 116 -16.31 16.90 -5.18
CA PHE A 116 -16.08 15.86 -6.19
C PHE A 116 -17.39 15.24 -6.66
N GLU A 117 -18.29 14.89 -5.74
CA GLU A 117 -19.59 14.34 -6.06
C GLU A 117 -20.45 15.33 -6.86
N GLU A 118 -20.42 16.61 -6.48
CA GLU A 118 -21.12 17.67 -7.22
C GLU A 118 -20.57 17.83 -8.64
N ARG A 119 -19.27 17.76 -8.81
CA ARG A 119 -18.63 17.82 -10.13
C ARG A 119 -19.02 16.61 -10.98
N LEU A 120 -19.06 15.44 -10.38
CA LEU A 120 -19.47 14.22 -11.08
C LEU A 120 -20.95 14.28 -11.50
N ALA A 121 -21.82 14.79 -10.64
CA ALA A 121 -23.25 14.96 -10.92
C ALA A 121 -23.50 15.87 -12.14
N LYS A 122 -22.67 16.89 -12.33
CA LYS A 122 -22.75 17.77 -13.51
C LYS A 122 -22.50 17.03 -14.82
N PHE A 123 -21.63 16.04 -14.82
CA PHE A 123 -21.38 15.20 -15.99
C PHE A 123 -22.58 14.30 -16.31
N VAL A 124 -23.27 13.81 -15.30
CA VAL A 124 -24.46 12.97 -15.46
C VAL A 124 -25.62 13.81 -16.04
N ASP A 125 -25.77 15.05 -15.60
CA ASP A 125 -26.83 15.95 -16.09
C ASP A 125 -26.66 16.36 -17.55
N PHE A 126 -25.46 16.28 -18.09
CA PHE A 126 -25.16 16.55 -19.49
C PHE A 126 -25.27 15.33 -20.40
N GLY A 127 -25.43 14.16 -19.82
CA GLY A 127 -25.62 12.92 -20.55
C GLY A 127 -27.06 12.64 -20.79
#